data_28560998e5330d81089d70de9631c7f9
#
_entry.id   28560998e5330d81089d70de9631c7f9
#
_cell.length_a   1.000
_cell.length_b   1.000
_cell.length_c   1.000
_cell.angle_alpha   90.00
_cell.angle_beta   90.00
_cell.angle_gamma   90.00
#
_symmetry.space_group_name_H-M   'P 1'
#
loop_
_entity.id
_entity.type
_entity.pdbx_description
1 polymer ?
#
loop_
_entity_poly.entity_id
_entity_poly.type
_entity_poly.pdbx_seq_one_letter_code
_entity_poly.pdbx_strand_id
1 'polypeptide(L)'
;MRILVQRVTSASVSVDGVVVGAIDPDGQGLLALVGVTHDDDLSKAQRLAEKLWQLRILDDERSAADVNAPILVISQFTLYANTAKGRRPTWNAAAAGAVAEPLVNAFADALRALGAHVETGVFGAHMEVELVNDGPVTVQLEL
;
A
#
# COMPACT_ATOMS: atom_id res chain seq x y z
N MET A 1 -2.84 1.78 11.73
CA MET A 1 -2.66 1.38 10.32
C MET A 1 -1.24 1.71 9.90
N ARG A 2 -0.59 0.79 9.20
CA ARG A 2 0.80 0.92 8.76
C ARG A 2 0.87 0.67 7.26
N ILE A 3 1.58 1.52 6.53
CA ILE A 3 1.87 1.29 5.12
C ILE A 3 3.36 1.34 4.87
N LEU A 4 3.84 0.43 4.03
CA LEU A 4 5.17 0.49 3.44
C LEU A 4 5.03 0.92 1.99
N VAL A 5 5.67 2.02 1.65
CA VAL A 5 5.56 2.66 0.34
C VAL A 5 6.89 2.57 -0.39
N GLN A 6 6.85 2.12 -1.63
CA GLN A 6 8.01 2.15 -2.53
C GLN A 6 7.69 2.98 -3.77
N ARG A 7 8.60 3.90 -4.11
CA ARG A 7 8.58 4.58 -5.40
C ARG A 7 8.97 3.59 -6.48
N VAL A 8 8.17 3.51 -7.54
CA VAL A 8 8.36 2.51 -8.60
C VAL A 8 8.28 3.12 -9.98
N THR A 9 8.97 2.52 -10.94
CA THR A 9 8.79 2.79 -12.38
C THR A 9 7.75 1.85 -12.99
N SER A 10 7.51 0.70 -12.37
CA SER A 10 6.43 -0.23 -12.70
C SER A 10 6.12 -1.11 -11.50
N ALA A 11 4.87 -1.55 -11.38
CA ALA A 11 4.48 -2.58 -10.41
C ALA A 11 3.25 -3.34 -10.90
N SER A 12 3.18 -4.63 -10.57
CA SER A 12 2.04 -5.48 -10.87
C SER A 12 1.81 -6.51 -9.77
N VAL A 13 0.61 -7.03 -9.72
CA VAL A 13 0.23 -8.12 -8.82
C VAL A 13 -0.51 -9.20 -9.59
N SER A 14 -0.11 -10.45 -9.37
CA SER A 14 -0.73 -11.63 -9.98
C SER A 14 -1.31 -12.56 -8.91
N VAL A 15 -2.43 -13.21 -9.27
CA VAL A 15 -3.05 -14.28 -8.50
C VAL A 15 -3.24 -15.46 -9.46
N ASP A 16 -2.75 -16.64 -9.07
CA ASP A 16 -2.80 -17.86 -9.90
C ASP A 16 -2.27 -17.64 -11.32
N GLY A 17 -1.19 -16.87 -11.46
CA GLY A 17 -0.54 -16.59 -12.74
C GLY A 17 -1.25 -15.54 -13.61
N VAL A 18 -2.34 -14.92 -13.13
CA VAL A 18 -3.09 -13.88 -13.84
C VAL A 18 -2.84 -12.53 -13.18
N VAL A 19 -2.43 -11.52 -13.94
CA VAL A 19 -2.28 -10.14 -13.47
C VAL A 19 -3.67 -9.59 -13.16
N VAL A 20 -3.87 -9.19 -11.89
CA VAL A 20 -5.14 -8.62 -11.39
C VAL A 20 -5.08 -7.11 -11.16
N GLY A 21 -3.87 -6.55 -11.09
CA GLY A 21 -3.64 -5.11 -10.99
C GLY A 21 -2.25 -4.75 -11.45
N ALA A 22 -2.10 -3.64 -12.15
CA ALA A 22 -0.80 -3.17 -12.64
C ALA A 22 -0.79 -1.66 -12.81
N ILE A 23 0.37 -1.06 -12.56
CA ILE A 23 0.70 0.33 -12.89
C ILE A 23 1.97 0.37 -13.73
N ASP A 24 1.93 1.12 -14.82
CA ASP A 24 3.06 1.33 -15.74
C ASP A 24 3.08 2.80 -16.15
N PRO A 25 3.49 3.71 -15.23
CA PRO A 25 3.46 5.14 -15.47
C PRO A 25 4.55 5.57 -16.45
N ASP A 26 4.30 6.67 -17.19
CA ASP A 26 5.32 7.41 -17.96
C ASP A 26 6.27 8.17 -17.01
N GLY A 27 6.84 7.49 -16.03
CA GLY A 27 7.66 8.12 -14.99
C GLY A 27 7.59 7.32 -13.71
N GLN A 28 7.07 7.93 -12.65
CA GLN A 28 7.03 7.33 -11.33
C GLN A 28 5.62 7.05 -10.86
N GLY A 29 5.46 5.94 -10.13
CA GLY A 29 4.27 5.57 -9.38
C GLY A 29 4.63 5.13 -7.98
N LEU A 30 3.64 4.69 -7.22
CA LEU A 30 3.83 4.19 -5.86
C LEU A 30 3.23 2.79 -5.70
N LEU A 31 3.97 1.90 -5.05
CA LEU A 31 3.44 0.67 -4.48
C LEU A 31 3.20 0.91 -2.99
N ALA A 32 2.00 0.67 -2.49
CA ALA A 32 1.63 0.78 -1.09
C ALA A 32 1.20 -0.58 -0.53
N LEU A 33 2.02 -1.17 0.32
CA LEU A 33 1.68 -2.35 1.11
C LEU A 33 0.96 -1.89 2.38
N VAL A 34 -0.25 -2.38 2.64
CA VAL A 34 -1.14 -1.87 3.70
C VAL A 34 -1.41 -2.93 4.75
N GLY A 35 -1.00 -2.67 5.99
CA GLY A 35 -1.30 -3.47 7.17
C GLY A 35 -2.31 -2.76 8.08
N VAL A 36 -3.21 -3.55 8.66
CA VAL A 36 -4.26 -3.07 9.58
C VAL A 36 -4.08 -3.74 10.94
N THR A 37 -4.24 -2.98 12.02
CA THR A 37 -4.22 -3.47 13.40
C THR A 37 -5.58 -3.25 14.09
N HIS A 38 -5.73 -3.74 15.31
CA HIS A 38 -7.02 -3.82 16.02
C HIS A 38 -7.68 -2.46 16.30
N ASP A 39 -6.89 -1.41 16.48
CA ASP A 39 -7.37 -0.06 16.84
C ASP A 39 -7.54 0.87 15.62
N ASP A 40 -7.49 0.31 14.42
CA ASP A 40 -7.65 1.09 13.20
C ASP A 40 -9.11 1.31 12.85
N ASP A 41 -9.38 2.47 12.25
CA ASP A 41 -10.70 2.93 11.86
C ASP A 41 -10.68 3.66 10.48
N LEU A 42 -11.85 4.03 10.00
CA LEU A 42 -12.02 4.75 8.74
C LEU A 42 -11.27 6.09 8.72
N SER A 43 -11.23 6.80 9.85
CA SER A 43 -10.53 8.10 9.96
C SER A 43 -9.04 7.94 9.74
N LYS A 44 -8.42 6.91 10.32
CA LYS A 44 -7.00 6.60 10.09
C LYS A 44 -6.73 6.23 8.64
N ALA A 45 -7.59 5.42 8.02
CA ALA A 45 -7.46 5.05 6.61
C ALA A 45 -7.49 6.28 5.69
N GLN A 46 -8.43 7.20 5.90
CA GLN A 46 -8.56 8.43 5.13
C GLN A 46 -7.35 9.35 5.31
N ARG A 47 -6.95 9.61 6.56
CA ARG A 47 -5.79 10.47 6.87
C ARG A 47 -4.49 9.90 6.32
N LEU A 48 -4.33 8.59 6.32
CA LEU A 48 -3.15 7.94 5.78
C LEU A 48 -3.12 8.00 4.24
N ALA A 49 -4.28 7.90 3.60
CA ALA A 49 -4.43 8.11 2.15
C ALA A 49 -4.06 9.54 1.74
N GLU A 50 -4.58 10.55 2.44
CA GLU A 50 -4.22 11.96 2.23
C GLU A 50 -2.73 12.19 2.40
N LYS A 51 -2.14 11.62 3.47
CA LYS A 51 -0.71 11.74 3.74
C LYS A 51 0.12 11.12 2.62
N LEU A 52 -0.24 9.92 2.15
CA LEU A 52 0.45 9.27 1.04
C LEU A 52 0.35 10.08 -0.25
N TRP A 53 -0.86 10.54 -0.59
CA TRP A 53 -1.13 11.30 -1.83
C TRP A 53 -0.29 12.58 -1.94
N GLN A 54 -0.05 13.24 -0.80
CA GLN A 54 0.70 14.50 -0.71
C GLN A 54 2.17 14.33 -0.33
N LEU A 55 2.64 13.10 -0.09
CA LEU A 55 4.01 12.85 0.34
C LEU A 55 4.99 13.14 -0.80
N ARG A 56 5.97 14.00 -0.55
CA ARG A 56 6.96 14.46 -1.54
C ARG A 56 8.13 13.50 -1.65
N ILE A 57 7.93 12.37 -2.31
CA ILE A 57 8.95 11.33 -2.51
C ILE A 57 9.23 11.01 -3.97
N LEU A 58 8.62 11.74 -4.89
CA LEU A 58 8.94 11.69 -6.31
C LEU A 58 10.05 12.67 -6.66
N ASP A 59 10.59 12.58 -7.88
CA ASP A 59 11.63 13.48 -8.36
C ASP A 59 11.22 14.95 -8.25
N ASP A 60 12.20 15.83 -8.06
CA ASP A 60 12.02 17.26 -7.83
C ASP A 60 11.15 17.59 -6.60
N GLU A 61 11.21 16.73 -5.56
CA GLU A 61 10.43 16.88 -4.33
C GLU A 61 8.92 17.00 -4.58
N ARG A 62 8.42 16.33 -5.63
CA ARG A 62 6.99 16.30 -5.95
C ARG A 62 6.28 15.16 -5.23
N SER A 63 5.00 15.34 -5.01
CA SER A 63 4.08 14.31 -4.51
C SER A 63 3.40 13.58 -5.66
N ALA A 64 2.72 12.47 -5.35
CA ALA A 64 1.87 11.79 -6.31
C ALA A 64 0.72 12.70 -6.80
N ALA A 65 0.20 13.59 -5.92
CA ALA A 65 -0.80 14.58 -6.28
C ALA A 65 -0.31 15.60 -7.32
N ASP A 66 0.95 16.03 -7.23
CA ASP A 66 1.50 17.03 -8.13
C ASP A 66 1.62 16.53 -9.59
N VAL A 67 1.83 15.24 -9.77
CA VAL A 67 2.07 14.63 -11.09
C VAL A 67 1.01 13.60 -11.49
N ASN A 68 -0.01 13.44 -10.67
CA ASN A 68 -1.07 12.44 -10.86
C ASN A 68 -0.52 11.01 -11.02
N ALA A 69 0.44 10.65 -10.16
CA ALA A 69 1.10 9.34 -10.20
C ALA A 69 0.14 8.21 -9.81
N PRO A 70 0.14 7.07 -10.53
CA PRO A 70 -0.70 5.92 -10.17
C PRO A 70 -0.17 5.22 -8.93
N ILE A 71 -1.07 4.55 -8.21
CA ILE A 71 -0.76 3.83 -6.97
C ILE A 71 -1.30 2.41 -7.04
N LEU A 72 -0.44 1.41 -6.78
CA LEU A 72 -0.85 0.02 -6.58
C LEU A 72 -0.95 -0.26 -5.07
N VAL A 73 -2.15 -0.61 -4.61
CA VAL A 73 -2.44 -0.89 -3.19
C VAL A 73 -2.59 -2.39 -2.96
N ILE A 74 -1.78 -2.94 -2.06
CA ILE A 74 -1.75 -4.36 -1.72
C ILE A 74 -1.94 -4.54 -0.22
N SER A 75 -2.87 -5.41 0.19
CA SER A 75 -3.02 -5.79 1.60
C SER A 75 -1.82 -6.60 2.08
N GLN A 76 -1.26 -6.24 3.25
CA GLN A 76 -0.04 -6.84 3.80
C GLN A 76 -0.12 -6.94 5.32
N PHE A 77 -0.82 -7.95 5.86
CA PHE A 77 -0.95 -8.12 7.32
C PHE A 77 0.39 -8.38 8.01
N THR A 78 1.38 -8.91 7.30
CA THR A 78 2.71 -9.21 7.83
C THR A 78 3.50 -7.97 8.24
N LEU A 79 3.05 -6.75 7.90
CA LEU A 79 3.60 -5.52 8.45
C LEU A 79 3.41 -5.42 9.97
N TYR A 80 2.47 -6.16 10.54
CA TYR A 80 2.25 -6.28 11.98
C TYR A 80 2.85 -7.57 12.57
N ALA A 81 3.89 -8.10 11.93
CA ALA A 81 4.68 -9.20 12.48
C ALA A 81 5.39 -8.80 13.77
N ASN A 82 5.32 -9.64 14.80
CA ASN A 82 6.20 -9.56 15.94
C ASN A 82 7.34 -10.58 15.78
N THR A 83 8.56 -10.08 15.68
CA THR A 83 9.78 -10.87 15.50
C THR A 83 10.76 -10.73 16.65
N ALA A 84 10.34 -10.13 17.79
CA ALA A 84 11.21 -9.79 18.90
C ALA A 84 11.78 -11.03 19.63
N LYS A 85 11.07 -12.15 19.61
CA LYS A 85 11.50 -13.38 20.29
C LYS A 85 11.49 -14.58 19.34
N GLY A 86 12.61 -15.33 19.39
CA GLY A 86 12.74 -16.59 18.64
C GLY A 86 12.87 -16.37 17.12
N ARG A 87 12.59 -17.44 16.37
CA ARG A 87 12.74 -17.46 14.91
C ARG A 87 11.41 -17.52 14.16
N ARG A 88 10.30 -17.72 14.88
CA ARG A 88 8.95 -17.77 14.30
C ARG A 88 8.24 -16.43 14.56
N PRO A 89 7.86 -15.68 13.53
CA PRO A 89 7.02 -14.49 13.69
C PRO A 89 5.67 -14.83 14.28
N THR A 90 5.05 -13.88 14.97
CA THR A 90 3.64 -13.95 15.37
C THR A 90 2.84 -12.80 14.74
N TRP A 91 1.54 -13.03 14.53
CA TRP A 91 0.66 -12.11 13.80
C TRP A 91 -0.44 -11.51 14.68
N ASN A 92 -0.29 -11.62 16.01
CA ASN A 92 -1.33 -11.22 16.97
C ASN A 92 -1.71 -9.75 16.92
N ALA A 93 -0.81 -8.90 16.41
CA ALA A 93 -1.08 -7.47 16.24
C ALA A 93 -1.82 -7.13 14.92
N ALA A 94 -1.91 -8.09 13.99
CA ALA A 94 -2.68 -7.90 12.77
C ALA A 94 -4.18 -8.07 13.04
N ALA A 95 -5.01 -7.17 12.51
CA ALA A 95 -6.46 -7.29 12.58
C ALA A 95 -6.95 -8.50 11.77
N ALA A 96 -8.05 -9.11 12.21
CA ALA A 96 -8.72 -10.17 11.48
C ALA A 96 -9.23 -9.67 10.11
N GLY A 97 -9.32 -10.57 9.12
CA GLY A 97 -9.71 -10.23 7.75
C GLY A 97 -11.02 -9.45 7.66
N ALA A 98 -12.02 -9.81 8.47
CA ALA A 98 -13.32 -9.12 8.51
C ALA A 98 -13.23 -7.64 8.93
N VAL A 99 -12.17 -7.25 9.65
CA VAL A 99 -11.88 -5.86 10.03
C VAL A 99 -10.93 -5.21 9.03
N ALA A 100 -9.92 -5.96 8.59
CA ALA A 100 -8.85 -5.42 7.74
C ALA A 100 -9.32 -5.12 6.32
N GLU A 101 -10.09 -6.01 5.69
CA GLU A 101 -10.53 -5.85 4.30
C GLU A 101 -11.31 -4.54 4.06
N PRO A 102 -12.34 -4.19 4.86
CA PRO A 102 -13.04 -2.92 4.69
C PRO A 102 -12.14 -1.68 4.84
N LEU A 103 -11.13 -1.75 5.72
CA LEU A 103 -10.22 -0.62 5.95
C LEU A 103 -9.17 -0.48 4.85
N VAL A 104 -8.68 -1.58 4.28
CA VAL A 104 -7.83 -1.55 3.08
C VAL A 104 -8.60 -0.98 1.89
N ASN A 105 -9.84 -1.41 1.70
CA ASN A 105 -10.71 -0.87 0.66
C ASN A 105 -10.99 0.62 0.87
N ALA A 106 -11.28 1.04 2.11
CA ALA A 106 -11.50 2.45 2.45
C ALA A 106 -10.27 3.32 2.17
N PHE A 107 -9.06 2.80 2.41
CA PHE A 107 -7.81 3.48 2.06
C PHE A 107 -7.68 3.67 0.55
N ALA A 108 -7.92 2.62 -0.25
CA ALA A 108 -7.89 2.71 -1.71
C ALA A 108 -8.97 3.66 -2.26
N ASP A 109 -10.17 3.62 -1.71
CA ASP A 109 -11.28 4.49 -2.12
C ASP A 109 -11.04 5.96 -1.74
N ALA A 110 -10.41 6.21 -0.60
CA ALA A 110 -9.99 7.56 -0.22
C ALA A 110 -8.96 8.14 -1.20
N LEU A 111 -7.99 7.35 -1.65
CA LEU A 111 -7.04 7.76 -2.70
C LEU A 111 -7.77 8.08 -4.02
N ARG A 112 -8.73 7.24 -4.43
CA ARG A 112 -9.54 7.48 -5.64
C ARG A 112 -10.36 8.76 -5.52
N ALA A 113 -10.95 9.03 -4.34
CA ALA A 113 -11.69 10.24 -4.07
C ALA A 113 -10.83 11.51 -4.14
N LEU A 114 -9.52 11.39 -3.85
CA LEU A 114 -8.54 12.47 -4.02
C LEU A 114 -8.06 12.65 -5.47
N GLY A 115 -8.48 11.80 -6.39
CA GLY A 115 -8.17 11.85 -7.82
C GLY A 115 -7.10 10.85 -8.27
N ALA A 116 -6.59 9.99 -7.39
CA ALA A 116 -5.57 9.01 -7.76
C ALA A 116 -6.12 7.91 -8.67
N HIS A 117 -5.35 7.49 -9.67
CA HIS A 117 -5.54 6.21 -10.32
C HIS A 117 -5.02 5.10 -9.40
N VAL A 118 -5.92 4.23 -8.93
CA VAL A 118 -5.57 3.18 -7.96
C VAL A 118 -5.93 1.81 -8.51
N GLU A 119 -4.91 0.97 -8.62
CA GLU A 119 -5.02 -0.47 -8.84
C GLU A 119 -4.86 -1.22 -7.53
N THR A 120 -5.46 -2.40 -7.42
CA THR A 120 -5.44 -3.22 -6.19
C THR A 120 -5.16 -4.67 -6.50
N GLY A 121 -4.65 -5.39 -5.49
CA GLY A 121 -4.65 -6.86 -5.48
C GLY A 121 -6.00 -7.44 -5.04
N VAL A 122 -5.99 -8.72 -4.69
CA VAL A 122 -7.16 -9.45 -4.17
C VAL A 122 -6.92 -9.78 -2.70
N PHE A 123 -7.76 -9.25 -1.82
CA PHE A 123 -7.63 -9.46 -0.38
C PHE A 123 -7.70 -10.95 -0.02
N GLY A 124 -6.76 -11.41 0.82
CA GLY A 124 -6.70 -12.78 1.28
C GLY A 124 -6.15 -13.81 0.26
N ALA A 125 -5.90 -13.41 -0.99
CA ALA A 125 -5.30 -14.28 -1.97
C ALA A 125 -3.78 -14.41 -1.77
N HIS A 126 -3.21 -15.51 -2.29
CA HIS A 126 -1.76 -15.59 -2.51
C HIS A 126 -1.41 -14.70 -3.70
N MET A 127 -0.61 -13.67 -3.46
CA MET A 127 -0.26 -12.68 -4.47
C MET A 127 1.23 -12.71 -4.76
N GLU A 128 1.59 -12.67 -6.03
CA GLU A 128 2.94 -12.39 -6.49
C GLU A 128 3.01 -10.93 -6.92
N VAL A 129 3.85 -10.14 -6.22
CA VAL A 129 4.00 -8.71 -6.47
C VAL A 129 5.35 -8.47 -7.12
N GLU A 130 5.32 -7.96 -8.35
CA GLU A 130 6.50 -7.59 -9.12
C GLU A 130 6.60 -6.06 -9.17
N LEU A 131 7.80 -5.52 -8.98
CA LEU A 131 8.03 -4.07 -9.01
C LEU A 131 9.46 -3.73 -9.39
N VAL A 132 9.65 -2.52 -9.90
CA VAL A 132 10.97 -1.90 -10.03
C VAL A 132 11.02 -0.72 -9.07
N ASN A 133 11.75 -0.88 -7.96
CA ASN A 133 11.91 0.16 -6.96
C ASN A 133 12.91 1.22 -7.47
N ASP A 134 12.42 2.43 -7.64
CA ASP A 134 13.17 3.54 -8.22
C ASP A 134 13.88 4.37 -7.15
N GLY A 135 15.19 4.51 -7.29
CA GLY A 135 16.00 5.35 -6.46
C GLY A 135 17.07 4.68 -5.58
N PRO A 136 16.86 3.61 -4.77
CA PRO A 136 15.60 3.14 -4.23
C PRO A 136 15.00 4.11 -3.20
N VAL A 137 13.70 4.26 -3.21
CA VAL A 137 12.94 5.00 -2.20
C VAL A 137 11.90 4.07 -1.58
N THR A 138 12.03 3.83 -0.29
CA THR A 138 11.14 2.98 0.51
C THR A 138 10.92 3.66 1.86
N VAL A 139 9.69 3.97 2.20
CA VAL A 139 9.32 4.65 3.44
C VAL A 139 8.16 3.94 4.12
N GLN A 140 8.12 4.02 5.44
CA GLN A 140 7.00 3.53 6.24
C GLN A 140 6.24 4.69 6.83
N LEU A 141 4.91 4.67 6.70
CA LEU A 141 3.99 5.58 7.35
C LEU A 141 3.11 4.81 8.33
N GLU A 142 2.80 5.44 9.46
CA GLU A 142 1.97 4.83 10.50
C GLU A 142 1.11 5.90 11.20
N LEU A 143 -0.12 5.53 11.49
CA LEU A 143 -1.06 6.28 12.32
C LEU A 143 -1.68 5.37 13.38
#